data_5a055b873ea986e0ac1a449732da0a3c
#
_entry.id   5a055b873ea986e0ac1a449732da0a3c
#
_cell.length_a   1.000
_cell.length_b   1.000
_cell.length_c   1.000
_cell.angle_alpha   90.00
_cell.angle_beta   90.00
_cell.angle_gamma   90.00
#
_symmetry.space_group_name_H-M   'P 1'
#
loop_
_entity.id
_entity.type
_entity.pdbx_description
1 polymer ?
#
loop_
_entity_poly.entity_id
_entity_poly.type
_entity_poly.pdbx_seq_one_letter_code
_entity_poly.pdbx_strand_id
1 'polypeptide(L)'
;MSTRRDFLQGTIVSAIGLSLPTAVVNATSVTTRRTSPPRGFADLLRAPDLVSVDTNSGIQRLVLGAGARWQGASGLAVDTRETHGALRIGLMSPALGVRRLHLRWRTRMDTARLFLGDAWERGYGDLEWRSLAPDRAMPWYVATWDGTFTHAYGVRTGAKAMCFWQVDPAGISLFADVRSGAAPLQLGDRTLSVCDVVSRAGHAPESAFVALHAFCKQMCAKPRLPAQPVYGSNDWYYAYGRNSAETFLRDAERIVELSPAHDNRPFAVIDDGWQPGRGADKSGAGTWEHANEKFPDLPGLITRVKTIGARPGAWYRPLEAPTSAPASWRLARDPNALDPTVPEVREKISADLTRMREWGFDLIKHDYSTYDLFGRWGFEMGTSLTKNGWTFSSGPNRTTAEVIDDLYATIRSAARNTLIIGCNTVSHLSAGYFEMCRVGDDTSGTEWSRTWKMGVNSLAFRATQQGAFYTADADCVGVTNAIPWALNKQWLDLLSRSGTMLFVSLAPDALGAEQKADLARAMAIASVQQPIAEPLDWQRTTSPERWRLMGKDRAFDWSGEEGAAPG
;
A
#
# COMPACT_ATOMS: atom_id res chain seq x y z
N MET A 1 21.93 28.99 -44.98
CA MET A 1 21.62 30.11 -45.85
C MET A 1 20.13 30.38 -45.80
N SER A 2 19.85 31.58 -45.34
CA SER A 2 18.75 32.51 -45.67
C SER A 2 17.38 32.11 -45.08
N THR A 3 16.93 32.74 -44.06
CA THR A 3 16.54 34.10 -43.61
C THR A 3 15.10 34.48 -43.94
N ARG A 4 14.34 34.72 -42.84
CA ARG A 4 13.61 35.98 -42.52
C ARG A 4 12.31 36.29 -43.27
N ARG A 5 11.24 36.50 -42.47
CA ARG A 5 10.68 37.78 -41.94
C ARG A 5 9.50 38.36 -42.72
N ASP A 6 8.51 38.73 -41.89
CA ASP A 6 7.60 39.88 -41.90
C ASP A 6 6.45 39.95 -42.92
N PHE A 7 5.26 40.07 -42.40
CA PHE A 7 4.43 41.26 -42.69
C PHE A 7 3.36 41.51 -41.63
N LEU A 8 3.46 42.67 -40.98
CA LEU A 8 2.43 43.37 -40.20
C LEU A 8 1.58 44.22 -41.14
N GLN A 9 0.27 44.30 -40.87
CA GLN A 9 -0.60 45.48 -41.08
C GLN A 9 -2.00 45.05 -40.54
N GLY A 10 -2.63 45.61 -39.56
CA GLY A 10 -2.84 47.02 -39.27
C GLY A 10 -4.25 47.43 -39.73
N THR A 11 -5.30 47.24 -38.87
CA THR A 11 -6.54 47.98 -39.08
C THR A 11 -7.10 48.42 -37.72
N ILE A 12 -7.12 49.72 -37.53
CA ILE A 12 -7.69 50.47 -36.42
C ILE A 12 -9.22 50.53 -36.66
N VAL A 13 -10.02 50.14 -35.69
CA VAL A 13 -11.45 50.48 -35.61
C VAL A 13 -11.74 51.11 -34.26
N SER A 14 -12.33 52.28 -34.32
CA SER A 14 -12.61 53.22 -33.24
C SER A 14 -13.53 52.65 -32.17
N ALA A 15 -13.21 52.96 -30.91
CA ALA A 15 -14.04 52.72 -29.74
C ALA A 15 -15.17 53.72 -29.67
N ILE A 16 -16.40 53.24 -29.57
CA ILE A 16 -17.56 53.98 -29.08
C ILE A 16 -17.77 53.52 -27.62
N GLY A 17 -17.62 54.48 -26.71
CA GLY A 17 -17.83 54.25 -25.30
C GLY A 17 -19.33 54.11 -24.98
N LEU A 18 -19.68 53.01 -24.37
CA LEU A 18 -20.94 52.84 -23.65
C LEU A 18 -20.60 52.54 -22.17
N SER A 19 -20.85 53.57 -21.35
CA SER A 19 -20.80 53.46 -19.90
C SER A 19 -21.93 52.57 -19.40
N LEU A 20 -21.62 51.37 -18.85
CA LEU A 20 -22.55 50.55 -18.09
C LEU A 20 -22.39 50.88 -16.59
N PRO A 21 -23.49 50.88 -15.81
CA PRO A 21 -23.41 51.19 -14.39
C PRO A 21 -22.77 50.06 -13.62
N THR A 22 -21.87 50.41 -12.71
CA THR A 22 -21.24 49.52 -11.74
C THR A 22 -22.28 48.93 -10.79
N ALA A 23 -22.73 47.70 -11.06
CA ALA A 23 -23.48 46.93 -10.07
C ALA A 23 -22.53 46.49 -8.97
N VAL A 24 -22.70 47.02 -7.77
CA VAL A 24 -22.11 46.54 -6.54
C VAL A 24 -22.70 45.14 -6.29
N VAL A 25 -21.94 44.10 -6.62
CA VAL A 25 -22.28 42.73 -6.23
C VAL A 25 -21.97 42.62 -4.74
N ASN A 26 -22.98 42.74 -3.91
CA ASN A 26 -22.93 42.32 -2.53
C ASN A 26 -22.62 40.82 -2.52
N ALA A 27 -21.39 40.45 -2.13
CA ALA A 27 -21.03 39.07 -1.83
C ALA A 27 -21.82 38.64 -0.59
N THR A 28 -23.04 38.12 -0.84
CA THR A 28 -23.76 37.33 0.17
C THR A 28 -22.91 36.09 0.46
N SER A 29 -22.29 36.04 1.64
CA SER A 29 -21.69 34.83 2.18
C SER A 29 -22.77 33.74 2.19
N VAL A 30 -22.68 32.81 1.23
CA VAL A 30 -23.46 31.57 1.25
C VAL A 30 -22.95 30.77 2.45
N THR A 31 -23.54 30.99 3.60
CA THR A 31 -23.49 30.08 4.72
C THR A 31 -24.16 28.79 4.27
N THR A 32 -23.40 27.82 3.75
CA THR A 32 -23.89 26.47 3.54
C THR A 32 -24.40 25.96 4.89
N ARG A 33 -25.72 25.90 5.05
CA ARG A 33 -26.37 25.22 6.18
C ARG A 33 -25.78 23.80 6.19
N ARG A 34 -24.95 23.48 7.18
CA ARG A 34 -24.56 22.09 7.46
C ARG A 34 -25.88 21.34 7.72
N THR A 35 -26.29 20.51 6.78
CA THR A 35 -27.36 19.54 7.01
C THR A 35 -26.94 18.68 8.19
N SER A 36 -27.90 18.31 9.05
CA SER A 36 -27.59 17.40 10.18
C SER A 36 -26.86 16.16 9.66
N PRO A 37 -25.79 15.73 10.33
CA PRO A 37 -25.04 14.55 9.87
C PRO A 37 -25.96 13.34 9.80
N PRO A 38 -25.77 12.43 8.83
CA PRO A 38 -26.53 11.19 8.74
C PRO A 38 -26.47 10.41 10.05
N ARG A 39 -27.54 9.65 10.33
CA ARG A 39 -27.61 8.82 11.54
C ARG A 39 -26.38 7.90 11.66
N GLY A 40 -25.74 7.87 12.83
CA GLY A 40 -24.56 7.04 13.11
C GLY A 40 -23.24 7.57 12.57
N PHE A 41 -23.23 8.70 11.86
CA PHE A 41 -22.00 9.33 11.38
C PHE A 41 -21.38 10.22 12.46
N ALA A 42 -20.07 10.03 12.70
CA ALA A 42 -19.27 10.88 13.56
C ALA A 42 -18.62 12.01 12.74
N ASP A 43 -18.86 13.26 13.11
CA ASP A 43 -18.14 14.41 12.51
C ASP A 43 -16.74 14.51 13.12
N LEU A 44 -15.73 13.97 12.46
CA LEU A 44 -14.32 14.04 12.89
C LEU A 44 -13.59 15.29 12.37
N LEU A 45 -14.24 16.12 11.55
CA LEU A 45 -13.65 17.39 11.08
C LEU A 45 -13.77 18.51 12.14
N ARG A 46 -14.64 18.34 13.13
CA ARG A 46 -14.66 19.20 14.32
C ARG A 46 -13.45 18.95 15.22
N ALA A 47 -13.13 19.89 16.09
CA ALA A 47 -12.11 19.68 17.12
C ALA A 47 -12.44 18.43 17.96
N PRO A 48 -11.44 17.57 18.29
CA PRO A 48 -11.65 16.46 19.20
C PRO A 48 -12.12 16.93 20.59
N ASP A 49 -12.74 16.05 21.37
CA ASP A 49 -13.19 16.35 22.72
C ASP A 49 -12.08 16.16 23.76
N LEU A 50 -11.02 15.44 23.39
CA LEU A 50 -9.84 15.24 24.23
C LEU A 50 -8.61 15.08 23.33
N VAL A 51 -7.54 15.72 23.76
CA VAL A 51 -6.19 15.51 23.21
C VAL A 51 -5.25 15.21 24.36
N SER A 52 -4.51 14.13 24.27
CA SER A 52 -3.42 13.80 25.17
C SER A 52 -2.18 13.36 24.39
N VAL A 53 -1.02 13.55 24.99
CA VAL A 53 0.28 13.24 24.37
C VAL A 53 1.10 12.44 25.37
N ASP A 54 1.56 11.26 24.93
CA ASP A 54 2.53 10.44 25.65
C ASP A 54 3.93 10.99 25.39
N THR A 55 4.59 11.45 26.44
CA THR A 55 5.93 12.04 26.41
C THR A 55 6.92 11.21 27.23
N ASN A 56 8.21 11.53 27.11
CA ASN A 56 9.24 10.96 27.98
C ASN A 56 9.04 11.29 29.48
N SER A 57 8.20 12.31 29.81
CA SER A 57 7.85 12.70 31.18
C SER A 57 6.48 12.18 31.64
N GLY A 58 5.84 11.31 30.84
CA GLY A 58 4.50 10.78 31.09
C GLY A 58 3.42 11.35 30.16
N ILE A 59 2.17 10.92 30.39
CA ILE A 59 1.03 11.35 29.59
C ILE A 59 0.55 12.74 30.05
N GLN A 60 0.49 13.70 29.14
CA GLN A 60 -0.08 15.01 29.35
C GLN A 60 -1.44 15.10 28.64
N ARG A 61 -2.47 15.48 29.39
CA ARG A 61 -3.75 15.90 28.84
C ARG A 61 -3.69 17.39 28.53
N LEU A 62 -3.95 17.75 27.27
CA LEU A 62 -3.85 19.13 26.81
C LEU A 62 -5.17 19.88 27.03
N VAL A 63 -5.08 21.19 27.14
CA VAL A 63 -6.21 22.10 27.29
C VAL A 63 -6.40 22.85 25.98
N LEU A 64 -7.65 22.92 25.51
CA LEU A 64 -8.00 23.66 24.30
C LEU A 64 -7.92 25.18 24.58
N GLY A 65 -7.09 25.87 23.83
CA GLY A 65 -6.95 27.32 23.80
C GLY A 65 -7.60 27.95 22.56
N ALA A 66 -7.29 29.20 22.31
CA ALA A 66 -7.77 29.93 21.14
C ALA A 66 -7.23 29.31 19.82
N GLY A 67 -8.00 29.43 18.73
CA GLY A 67 -7.59 29.02 17.40
C GLY A 67 -7.45 27.49 17.19
N ALA A 68 -8.19 26.70 17.96
CA ALA A 68 -8.14 25.22 17.91
C ALA A 68 -6.75 24.63 18.22
N ARG A 69 -6.00 25.32 19.08
CA ARG A 69 -4.70 24.91 19.59
C ARG A 69 -4.83 24.33 20.99
N TRP A 70 -4.37 23.11 21.15
CA TRP A 70 -4.30 22.38 22.40
C TRP A 70 -2.92 22.61 23.05
N GLN A 71 -2.88 22.95 24.32
CA GLN A 71 -1.65 23.34 25.01
C GLN A 71 -1.40 22.47 26.25
N GLY A 72 -0.14 22.09 26.42
CA GLY A 72 0.40 21.37 27.59
C GLY A 72 1.56 22.13 28.24
N ALA A 73 2.24 21.45 29.14
CA ALA A 73 3.44 22.00 29.79
C ALA A 73 4.63 22.05 28.82
N SER A 74 5.63 22.86 29.16
CA SER A 74 6.93 22.93 28.46
C SER A 74 6.82 23.25 26.96
N GLY A 75 5.84 24.07 26.57
CA GLY A 75 5.63 24.46 25.16
C GLY A 75 5.02 23.38 24.28
N LEU A 76 4.59 22.24 24.85
CA LEU A 76 3.89 21.19 24.10
C LEU A 76 2.57 21.72 23.56
N ALA A 77 2.33 21.57 22.25
CA ALA A 77 1.08 21.98 21.64
C ALA A 77 0.68 21.04 20.48
N VAL A 78 -0.64 20.87 20.31
CA VAL A 78 -1.25 20.18 19.18
C VAL A 78 -2.24 21.13 18.50
N ASP A 79 -2.04 21.41 17.23
CA ASP A 79 -2.95 22.18 16.41
C ASP A 79 -3.94 21.24 15.71
N THR A 80 -5.25 21.60 15.73
CA THR A 80 -6.32 20.83 15.08
C THR A 80 -7.14 21.79 14.23
N ARG A 81 -6.81 21.90 12.94
CA ARG A 81 -7.45 22.89 12.05
C ARG A 81 -8.13 22.21 10.87
N GLU A 82 -9.41 22.49 10.67
CA GLU A 82 -10.11 22.07 9.45
C GLU A 82 -9.57 22.86 8.23
N THR A 83 -9.17 22.14 7.20
CA THR A 83 -8.64 22.71 5.96
C THR A 83 -9.00 21.79 4.79
N HIS A 84 -9.72 22.29 3.80
CA HIS A 84 -10.06 21.55 2.57
C HIS A 84 -10.69 20.16 2.83
N GLY A 85 -11.66 20.09 3.75
CA GLY A 85 -12.38 18.85 4.06
C GLY A 85 -11.56 17.79 4.81
N ALA A 86 -10.48 18.21 5.48
CA ALA A 86 -9.71 17.39 6.39
C ALA A 86 -9.40 18.15 7.69
N LEU A 87 -9.30 17.45 8.80
CA LEU A 87 -8.78 18.01 10.04
C LEU A 87 -7.26 17.76 10.07
N ARG A 88 -6.49 18.82 9.85
CA ARG A 88 -5.03 18.77 9.91
C ARG A 88 -4.56 18.75 11.36
N ILE A 89 -3.67 17.80 11.67
CA ILE A 89 -3.06 17.63 12.98
C ILE A 89 -1.60 18.05 12.91
N GLY A 90 -1.23 19.06 13.70
CA GLY A 90 0.14 19.54 13.88
C GLY A 90 0.64 19.30 15.30
N LEU A 91 1.93 19.02 15.47
CA LEU A 91 2.57 18.84 16.78
C LEU A 91 3.76 19.76 16.93
N MET A 92 3.86 20.41 18.08
CA MET A 92 5.02 21.18 18.55
C MET A 92 5.44 20.65 19.91
N SER A 93 6.72 20.41 20.13
CA SER A 93 7.27 19.94 21.41
C SER A 93 8.74 20.33 21.50
N PRO A 94 9.04 21.59 21.91
CA PRO A 94 10.40 22.10 21.90
C PRO A 94 11.30 21.45 22.96
N ALA A 95 10.75 21.00 24.08
CA ALA A 95 11.53 20.50 25.21
C ALA A 95 11.28 19.03 25.57
N LEU A 96 10.19 18.43 25.10
CA LEU A 96 9.80 17.08 25.50
C LEU A 96 9.92 16.09 24.33
N GLY A 97 10.45 14.91 24.61
CA GLY A 97 10.38 13.79 23.66
C GLY A 97 8.97 13.21 23.61
N VAL A 98 8.42 13.03 22.41
CA VAL A 98 7.04 12.57 22.18
C VAL A 98 7.03 11.16 21.62
N ARG A 99 6.15 10.29 22.19
CA ARG A 99 5.93 8.93 21.69
C ARG A 99 4.68 8.82 20.82
N ARG A 100 3.55 9.37 21.34
CA ARG A 100 2.25 9.16 20.71
C ARG A 100 1.28 10.29 21.04
N LEU A 101 0.48 10.68 20.06
CA LEU A 101 -0.69 11.51 20.25
C LEU A 101 -1.92 10.62 20.36
N HIS A 102 -2.89 11.03 21.22
CA HIS A 102 -4.22 10.47 21.29
C HIS A 102 -5.24 11.59 21.14
N LEU A 103 -6.08 11.49 20.13
CA LEU A 103 -7.20 12.38 19.87
C LEU A 103 -8.50 11.59 19.96
N ARG A 104 -9.49 12.10 20.70
CA ARG A 104 -10.75 11.42 20.90
C ARG A 104 -11.93 12.32 20.57
N TRP A 105 -12.87 11.76 19.79
CA TRP A 105 -14.18 12.34 19.51
C TRP A 105 -15.23 11.53 20.25
N ARG A 106 -15.96 12.19 21.17
CA ARG A 106 -17.09 11.60 21.87
C ARG A 106 -18.28 11.58 20.93
N THR A 107 -18.80 10.41 20.69
CA THR A 107 -19.96 10.17 19.83
C THR A 107 -20.54 8.80 20.16
N ARG A 108 -21.82 8.61 19.86
CA ARG A 108 -22.45 7.30 20.07
C ARG A 108 -22.13 6.38 18.90
N MET A 109 -21.50 5.26 19.19
CA MET A 109 -21.14 4.23 18.21
C MET A 109 -22.02 2.97 18.32
N ASP A 110 -23.03 3.01 19.18
CA ASP A 110 -23.96 1.90 19.48
C ASP A 110 -24.93 1.57 18.33
N THR A 111 -25.06 2.42 17.33
CA THR A 111 -25.83 2.15 16.11
C THR A 111 -25.07 1.31 15.09
N ALA A 112 -23.74 1.30 15.14
CA ALA A 112 -22.92 0.49 14.25
C ALA A 112 -22.91 -0.98 14.71
N ARG A 113 -23.12 -1.88 13.76
CA ARG A 113 -23.18 -3.34 14.00
C ARG A 113 -21.82 -3.99 13.76
N LEU A 114 -21.13 -3.55 12.71
CA LEU A 114 -19.86 -4.12 12.29
C LEU A 114 -18.83 -3.02 12.05
N PHE A 115 -17.57 -3.39 12.27
CA PHE A 115 -16.39 -2.52 12.14
C PHE A 115 -15.33 -3.24 11.31
N LEU A 116 -14.78 -2.56 10.30
CA LEU A 116 -13.67 -3.03 9.50
C LEU A 116 -12.50 -2.06 9.66
N GLY A 117 -11.31 -2.57 9.97
CA GLY A 117 -10.04 -1.83 9.94
C GLY A 117 -9.14 -2.35 8.81
N ASP A 118 -8.09 -1.58 8.49
CA ASP A 118 -7.03 -2.03 7.58
C ASP A 118 -5.90 -2.73 8.35
N ALA A 119 -4.86 -3.16 7.64
CA ALA A 119 -3.62 -3.72 8.18
C ALA A 119 -2.47 -2.68 8.12
N TRP A 120 -1.42 -2.86 8.93
CA TRP A 120 -0.24 -1.99 8.93
C TRP A 120 0.51 -2.01 7.59
N GLU A 121 0.61 -3.18 6.98
CA GLU A 121 1.26 -3.41 5.70
C GLU A 121 0.32 -4.18 4.74
N ARG A 122 0.32 -5.51 4.79
CA ARG A 122 -0.53 -6.45 4.05
C ARG A 122 -1.43 -7.23 5.03
N GLY A 123 -2.49 -7.85 4.54
CA GLY A 123 -3.35 -8.75 5.34
C GLY A 123 -2.70 -10.13 5.49
N TYR A 124 -3.08 -10.84 6.53
CA TYR A 124 -2.57 -12.18 6.84
C TYR A 124 -3.70 -13.22 6.93
N GLY A 125 -4.75 -13.05 6.12
CA GLY A 125 -5.94 -13.87 6.16
C GLY A 125 -6.84 -13.59 7.35
N ASP A 126 -6.66 -12.43 7.98
CA ASP A 126 -7.27 -12.01 9.26
C ASP A 126 -8.15 -10.77 9.16
N LEU A 127 -8.30 -10.22 7.94
CA LEU A 127 -9.17 -9.06 7.71
C LEU A 127 -10.64 -9.50 7.76
N GLU A 128 -11.45 -8.75 8.51
CA GLU A 128 -12.86 -9.06 8.68
C GLU A 128 -13.69 -7.89 9.21
N TRP A 129 -14.97 -7.91 8.89
CA TRP A 129 -15.98 -7.15 9.59
C TRP A 129 -16.28 -7.82 10.93
N ARG A 130 -16.10 -7.10 12.04
CA ARG A 130 -16.35 -7.58 13.41
C ARG A 130 -17.37 -6.71 14.12
N SER A 131 -18.03 -7.28 15.12
CA SER A 131 -18.68 -6.50 16.18
C SER A 131 -17.66 -5.64 16.94
N LEU A 132 -18.17 -4.70 17.71
CA LEU A 132 -17.35 -3.75 18.46
C LEU A 132 -16.35 -4.47 19.39
N ALA A 133 -15.06 -4.13 19.25
CA ALA A 133 -13.96 -4.58 20.09
C ALA A 133 -13.10 -3.36 20.44
N PRO A 134 -13.27 -2.79 21.66
CA PRO A 134 -12.66 -1.50 22.03
C PRO A 134 -11.13 -1.49 22.05
N ASP A 135 -10.50 -2.62 22.25
CA ASP A 135 -9.04 -2.81 22.27
C ASP A 135 -8.43 -3.10 20.87
N ARG A 136 -9.27 -3.35 19.84
CA ARG A 136 -8.80 -3.60 18.48
C ARG A 136 -8.12 -2.38 17.89
N ALA A 137 -6.84 -2.51 17.57
CA ALA A 137 -6.14 -1.53 16.77
C ALA A 137 -6.52 -1.71 15.28
N MET A 138 -6.97 -0.64 14.66
CA MET A 138 -7.35 -0.59 13.24
C MET A 138 -6.44 0.41 12.53
N PRO A 139 -5.35 -0.03 11.87
CA PRO A 139 -4.42 0.84 11.18
C PRO A 139 -5.10 1.67 10.09
N TRP A 140 -4.64 2.88 9.89
CA TRP A 140 -4.92 3.84 8.83
C TRP A 140 -6.36 4.32 8.71
N TYR A 141 -7.35 3.41 8.69
CA TYR A 141 -8.77 3.76 8.62
C TYR A 141 -9.67 2.72 9.29
N VAL A 142 -10.88 3.14 9.59
CA VAL A 142 -11.96 2.28 10.07
C VAL A 142 -13.24 2.59 9.32
N ALA A 143 -13.95 1.55 8.91
CA ALA A 143 -15.31 1.64 8.40
C ALA A 143 -16.29 1.07 9.42
N THR A 144 -17.48 1.66 9.51
CA THR A 144 -18.58 1.21 10.37
C THR A 144 -19.81 0.93 9.50
N TRP A 145 -20.54 -0.12 9.80
CA TRP A 145 -21.78 -0.49 9.12
C TRP A 145 -22.90 -0.69 10.13
N ASP A 146 -24.06 -0.04 9.92
CA ASP A 146 -25.21 -0.10 10.82
C ASP A 146 -26.33 -1.05 10.37
N GLY A 147 -26.13 -1.73 9.25
CA GLY A 147 -27.13 -2.57 8.57
C GLY A 147 -27.66 -1.94 7.28
N THR A 148 -27.41 -0.64 7.07
CA THR A 148 -27.88 0.13 5.91
C THR A 148 -26.78 1.01 5.34
N PHE A 149 -26.10 1.79 6.20
CA PHE A 149 -25.09 2.76 5.81
C PHE A 149 -23.70 2.32 6.22
N THR A 150 -22.71 2.64 5.40
CA THR A 150 -21.30 2.47 5.73
C THR A 150 -20.64 3.84 5.85
N HIS A 151 -20.21 4.19 7.06
CA HIS A 151 -19.42 5.38 7.33
C HIS A 151 -17.95 5.02 7.47
N ALA A 152 -17.06 5.92 7.07
CA ALA A 152 -15.63 5.66 7.12
C ALA A 152 -14.84 6.85 7.68
N TYR A 153 -13.78 6.54 8.41
CA TYR A 153 -12.90 7.46 9.12
C TYR A 153 -11.46 7.03 8.92
N GLY A 154 -10.57 7.96 8.60
CA GLY A 154 -9.18 7.60 8.32
C GLY A 154 -8.25 8.78 8.27
N VAL A 155 -7.00 8.51 7.94
CA VAL A 155 -5.99 9.53 7.66
C VAL A 155 -5.62 9.50 6.19
N ARG A 156 -5.31 10.67 5.60
CA ARG A 156 -4.79 10.74 4.22
C ARG A 156 -3.44 10.03 4.12
N THR A 157 -3.16 9.49 2.94
CA THR A 157 -1.83 8.97 2.62
C THR A 157 -0.76 10.05 2.75
N GLY A 158 0.49 9.66 3.03
CA GLY A 158 1.57 10.62 3.31
C GLY A 158 1.58 11.14 4.75
N ALA A 159 0.86 10.50 5.69
CA ALA A 159 0.95 10.78 7.12
C ALA A 159 2.41 10.66 7.62
N LYS A 160 2.81 11.53 8.53
CA LYS A 160 4.15 11.52 9.13
C LYS A 160 4.15 10.84 10.51
N ALA A 161 3.17 9.99 10.76
CA ALA A 161 3.02 9.15 11.94
C ALA A 161 2.41 7.81 11.55
N MET A 162 2.68 6.77 12.34
CA MET A 162 2.00 5.49 12.24
C MET A 162 0.65 5.60 12.96
N CYS A 163 -0.44 5.66 12.20
CA CYS A 163 -1.77 5.98 12.70
C CYS A 163 -2.65 4.74 12.84
N PHE A 164 -3.37 4.62 13.96
CA PHE A 164 -4.41 3.60 14.12
C PHE A 164 -5.61 4.13 14.89
N TRP A 165 -6.73 3.45 14.71
CA TRP A 165 -8.01 3.80 15.31
C TRP A 165 -8.42 2.76 16.34
N GLN A 166 -9.12 3.23 17.37
CA GLN A 166 -9.89 2.38 18.29
C GLN A 166 -11.28 2.98 18.46
N VAL A 167 -12.30 2.13 18.60
CA VAL A 167 -13.69 2.53 18.72
C VAL A 167 -14.29 1.82 19.93
N ASP A 168 -15.00 2.57 20.76
CA ASP A 168 -15.82 2.04 21.84
C ASP A 168 -17.23 2.66 21.79
N PRO A 169 -18.20 2.23 22.65
CA PRO A 169 -19.57 2.73 22.59
C PRO A 169 -19.69 4.26 22.72
N ALA A 170 -18.72 4.91 23.37
CA ALA A 170 -18.74 6.35 23.69
C ALA A 170 -17.93 7.19 22.70
N GLY A 171 -17.26 6.60 21.69
CA GLY A 171 -16.53 7.41 20.73
C GLY A 171 -15.48 6.70 19.89
N ILE A 172 -14.79 7.52 19.10
CA ILE A 172 -13.71 7.14 18.21
C ILE A 172 -12.42 7.79 18.68
N SER A 173 -11.34 7.02 18.74
CA SER A 173 -9.99 7.47 19.09
C SER A 173 -9.02 7.27 17.93
N LEU A 174 -8.25 8.31 17.61
CA LEU A 174 -7.07 8.24 16.76
C LEU A 174 -5.83 8.23 17.65
N PHE A 175 -4.95 7.28 17.40
CA PHE A 175 -3.61 7.24 17.94
C PHE A 175 -2.60 7.46 16.82
N ALA A 176 -1.71 8.44 16.97
CA ALA A 176 -0.63 8.72 16.03
C ALA A 176 0.71 8.49 16.73
N ASP A 177 1.39 7.40 16.38
CA ASP A 177 2.72 7.07 16.88
C ASP A 177 3.77 7.85 16.10
N VAL A 178 4.48 8.74 16.79
CA VAL A 178 5.48 9.64 16.21
C VAL A 178 6.91 9.26 16.59
N ARG A 179 7.13 8.10 17.20
CA ARG A 179 8.47 7.68 17.62
C ARG A 179 9.43 7.59 16.43
N SER A 180 10.71 7.75 16.74
CA SER A 180 11.84 7.47 15.87
C SER A 180 12.39 6.07 16.21
N GLY A 181 12.06 5.06 15.43
CA GLY A 181 12.24 3.69 15.87
C GLY A 181 11.42 3.40 17.11
N ALA A 182 12.07 3.11 18.23
CA ALA A 182 11.41 2.98 19.55
C ALA A 182 11.61 4.21 20.45
N ALA A 183 12.47 5.15 20.07
CA ALA A 183 12.78 6.32 20.86
C ALA A 183 11.72 7.43 20.77
N PRO A 184 11.48 8.20 21.83
CA PRO A 184 10.64 9.39 21.78
C PRO A 184 11.20 10.41 20.78
N LEU A 185 10.35 10.96 19.92
CA LEU A 185 10.69 11.98 18.94
C LEU A 185 11.14 13.27 19.62
N GLN A 186 12.27 13.83 19.20
CA GLN A 186 12.80 15.12 19.65
C GLN A 186 12.60 16.15 18.52
N LEU A 187 11.61 17.04 18.66
CA LEU A 187 11.29 18.02 17.62
C LEU A 187 12.16 19.28 17.68
N GLY A 188 12.58 19.72 18.89
CA GLY A 188 13.14 21.04 19.05
C GLY A 188 12.14 22.10 18.56
N ASP A 189 12.61 23.08 17.82
CA ASP A 189 11.77 24.16 17.28
C ASP A 189 10.94 23.76 16.05
N ARG A 190 11.10 22.54 15.56
CA ARG A 190 10.38 22.03 14.38
C ARG A 190 8.91 21.74 14.71
N THR A 191 8.02 22.14 13.83
CA THR A 191 6.62 21.71 13.84
C THR A 191 6.46 20.48 12.94
N LEU A 192 5.84 19.41 13.46
CA LEU A 192 5.49 18.22 12.69
C LEU A 192 4.05 18.32 12.17
N SER A 193 3.85 18.20 10.86
CA SER A 193 2.54 17.91 10.29
C SER A 193 2.28 16.40 10.43
N VAL A 194 1.49 16.02 11.43
CA VAL A 194 1.33 14.60 11.85
C VAL A 194 0.51 13.81 10.82
N CYS A 195 -0.71 14.26 10.56
CA CYS A 195 -1.61 13.65 9.59
C CYS A 195 -2.81 14.58 9.28
N ASP A 196 -3.54 14.26 8.21
CA ASP A 196 -4.81 14.86 7.86
C ASP A 196 -5.92 13.82 8.08
N VAL A 197 -6.82 14.07 9.05
CA VAL A 197 -7.98 13.21 9.33
C VAL A 197 -9.09 13.52 8.33
N VAL A 198 -9.67 12.49 7.75
CA VAL A 198 -10.82 12.58 6.83
C VAL A 198 -11.93 11.64 7.28
N SER A 199 -13.16 11.97 6.92
CA SER A 199 -14.33 11.13 7.16
C SER A 199 -15.29 11.19 6.00
N ARG A 200 -16.07 10.12 5.80
CA ARG A 200 -17.09 10.01 4.77
C ARG A 200 -18.35 9.40 5.35
N ALA A 201 -19.45 10.13 5.22
CA ALA A 201 -20.78 9.58 5.49
C ALA A 201 -21.24 8.73 4.30
N GLY A 202 -21.71 7.52 4.58
CA GLY A 202 -22.37 6.67 3.60
C GLY A 202 -23.77 7.19 3.29
N HIS A 203 -24.30 6.83 2.13
CA HIS A 203 -25.67 7.15 1.69
C HIS A 203 -26.31 5.94 0.99
N ALA A 204 -27.64 5.87 0.96
CA ALA A 204 -28.34 4.85 0.18
C ALA A 204 -28.38 5.28 -1.31
N PRO A 205 -28.30 4.32 -2.25
CA PRO A 205 -28.27 2.88 -2.07
C PRO A 205 -26.87 2.25 -2.22
N GLU A 206 -25.77 2.95 -1.87
CA GLU A 206 -24.42 2.41 -2.07
C GLU A 206 -24.14 1.19 -1.17
N SER A 207 -23.41 0.19 -1.72
CA SER A 207 -22.92 -0.94 -0.93
C SER A 207 -21.76 -0.52 -0.02
N ALA A 208 -21.45 -1.35 0.98
CA ALA A 208 -20.30 -1.12 1.86
C ALA A 208 -18.98 -1.07 1.06
N PHE A 209 -18.87 -1.86 0.00
CA PHE A 209 -17.71 -1.86 -0.89
C PHE A 209 -17.57 -0.53 -1.65
N VAL A 210 -18.65 -0.05 -2.26
CA VAL A 210 -18.66 1.22 -3.00
C VAL A 210 -18.35 2.39 -2.07
N ALA A 211 -18.96 2.41 -0.87
CA ALA A 211 -18.71 3.43 0.15
C ALA A 211 -17.22 3.48 0.54
N LEU A 212 -16.63 2.33 0.82
CA LEU A 212 -15.24 2.25 1.26
C LEU A 212 -14.25 2.54 0.13
N HIS A 213 -14.52 2.09 -1.12
CA HIS A 213 -13.71 2.44 -2.28
C HIS A 213 -13.70 3.96 -2.53
N ALA A 214 -14.87 4.61 -2.44
CA ALA A 214 -14.96 6.07 -2.55
C ALA A 214 -14.17 6.78 -1.43
N PHE A 215 -14.18 6.21 -0.21
CA PHE A 215 -13.37 6.73 0.89
C PHE A 215 -11.86 6.55 0.67
N CYS A 216 -11.42 5.41 0.15
CA CYS A 216 -10.02 5.21 -0.22
C CYS A 216 -9.56 6.27 -1.23
N LYS A 217 -10.38 6.59 -2.24
CA LYS A 217 -10.09 7.70 -3.18
C LYS A 217 -9.98 9.07 -2.49
N GLN A 218 -10.77 9.32 -1.45
CA GLN A 218 -10.67 10.56 -0.67
C GLN A 218 -9.37 10.63 0.15
N MET A 219 -8.86 9.49 0.61
CA MET A 219 -7.61 9.44 1.39
C MET A 219 -6.36 9.65 0.53
N CYS A 220 -6.36 9.28 -0.74
CA CYS A 220 -5.21 9.41 -1.64
C CYS A 220 -5.54 10.31 -2.84
N ALA A 221 -5.10 11.56 -2.79
CA ALA A 221 -5.38 12.53 -3.85
C ALA A 221 -4.57 12.29 -5.14
N LYS A 222 -3.43 11.62 -5.04
CA LYS A 222 -2.49 11.41 -6.14
C LYS A 222 -1.96 9.97 -6.12
N PRO A 223 -2.79 8.97 -6.41
CA PRO A 223 -2.31 7.60 -6.54
C PRO A 223 -1.35 7.50 -7.72
N ARG A 224 -0.34 6.63 -7.59
CA ARG A 224 0.51 6.28 -8.70
C ARG A 224 0.07 4.91 -9.22
N LEU A 225 -0.27 4.84 -10.49
CA LEU A 225 -0.84 3.64 -11.12
C LEU A 225 -0.05 3.28 -12.37
N PRO A 226 0.01 2.00 -12.76
CA PRO A 226 0.58 1.59 -14.04
C PRO A 226 -0.31 2.10 -15.18
N ALA A 227 0.30 2.41 -16.33
CA ALA A 227 -0.43 2.92 -17.50
C ALA A 227 -1.34 1.85 -18.15
N GLN A 228 -1.03 0.58 -17.94
CA GLN A 228 -1.75 -0.58 -18.48
C GLN A 228 -1.88 -1.64 -17.38
N PRO A 229 -2.85 -2.57 -17.47
CA PRO A 229 -2.96 -3.71 -16.58
C PRO A 229 -1.65 -4.50 -16.50
N VAL A 230 -1.29 -4.92 -15.28
CA VAL A 230 -0.07 -5.69 -15.03
C VAL A 230 -0.44 -7.16 -14.90
N TYR A 231 0.18 -8.01 -15.72
CA TYR A 231 -0.03 -9.45 -15.71
C TYR A 231 1.22 -10.17 -16.18
N GLY A 232 1.35 -11.45 -15.83
CA GLY A 232 2.51 -12.22 -16.24
C GLY A 232 2.83 -13.38 -15.31
N SER A 233 4.13 -13.67 -15.14
CA SER A 233 4.63 -14.74 -14.29
C SER A 233 5.63 -14.25 -13.25
N ASN A 234 5.70 -14.99 -12.14
CA ASN A 234 6.72 -14.89 -11.11
C ASN A 234 7.10 -16.31 -10.69
N ASP A 235 8.37 -16.62 -10.55
CA ASP A 235 8.87 -17.99 -10.39
C ASP A 235 8.84 -18.51 -8.94
N TRP A 236 8.39 -17.71 -7.94
CA TRP A 236 8.52 -18.07 -6.53
C TRP A 236 7.84 -19.38 -6.16
N TYR A 237 6.55 -19.56 -6.49
CA TYR A 237 5.72 -20.66 -5.96
C TYR A 237 5.97 -22.06 -6.55
N TYR A 238 6.93 -22.20 -7.46
CA TYR A 238 7.46 -23.51 -7.82
C TYR A 238 8.97 -23.61 -7.55
N ALA A 239 9.72 -22.50 -7.68
CA ALA A 239 11.17 -22.51 -7.58
C ALA A 239 11.67 -22.32 -6.14
N TYR A 240 11.01 -21.49 -5.33
CA TYR A 240 11.42 -21.18 -3.94
C TYR A 240 12.92 -20.88 -3.81
N GLY A 241 13.45 -20.01 -4.70
CA GLY A 241 14.86 -19.64 -4.77
C GLY A 241 15.77 -20.61 -5.53
N ARG A 242 15.22 -21.69 -6.12
CA ARG A 242 15.97 -22.63 -6.99
C ARG A 242 15.88 -22.25 -8.47
N ASN A 243 15.59 -20.99 -8.76
CA ASN A 243 15.57 -20.43 -10.10
C ASN A 243 16.96 -20.39 -10.74
N SER A 244 16.99 -20.31 -12.09
CA SER A 244 18.18 -20.19 -12.91
C SER A 244 17.90 -19.42 -14.20
N ALA A 245 18.94 -19.01 -14.93
CA ALA A 245 18.79 -18.36 -16.22
C ALA A 245 17.97 -19.20 -17.22
N GLU A 246 18.16 -20.53 -17.22
CA GLU A 246 17.42 -21.47 -18.07
C GLU A 246 15.93 -21.52 -17.70
N THR A 247 15.62 -21.69 -16.39
CA THR A 247 14.23 -21.77 -15.93
C THR A 247 13.49 -20.46 -16.18
N PHE A 248 14.14 -19.34 -15.93
CA PHE A 248 13.54 -18.02 -16.16
C PHE A 248 13.25 -17.74 -17.64
N LEU A 249 14.18 -18.07 -18.53
CA LEU A 249 13.96 -17.91 -19.98
C LEU A 249 12.76 -18.75 -20.46
N ARG A 250 12.69 -20.01 -20.02
CA ARG A 250 11.57 -20.90 -20.32
C ARG A 250 10.23 -20.35 -19.79
N ASP A 251 10.22 -19.76 -18.59
CA ASP A 251 9.01 -19.15 -18.03
C ASP A 251 8.58 -17.91 -18.81
N ALA A 252 9.55 -17.12 -19.29
CA ALA A 252 9.29 -15.99 -20.16
C ALA A 252 8.71 -16.43 -21.53
N GLU A 253 9.22 -17.51 -22.12
CA GLU A 253 8.68 -18.11 -23.35
C GLU A 253 7.24 -18.59 -23.14
N ARG A 254 6.99 -19.31 -22.05
CA ARG A 254 5.65 -19.82 -21.71
C ARG A 254 4.62 -18.73 -21.48
N ILE A 255 4.98 -17.70 -20.71
CA ILE A 255 4.02 -16.62 -20.44
C ILE A 255 3.70 -15.83 -21.71
N VAL A 256 4.64 -15.69 -22.64
CA VAL A 256 4.39 -15.10 -23.96
C VAL A 256 3.50 -16.00 -24.81
N GLU A 257 3.72 -17.32 -24.84
CA GLU A 257 2.85 -18.30 -25.54
C GLU A 257 1.40 -18.22 -25.04
N LEU A 258 1.21 -18.06 -23.72
CA LEU A 258 -0.10 -18.02 -23.07
C LEU A 258 -0.78 -16.65 -23.14
N SER A 259 -0.10 -15.62 -23.59
CA SER A 259 -0.58 -14.23 -23.59
C SER A 259 -1.09 -13.80 -24.96
N PRO A 260 -2.07 -12.88 -25.02
CA PRO A 260 -2.54 -12.37 -26.31
C PRO A 260 -1.46 -11.52 -27.00
N ALA A 261 -1.46 -11.57 -28.33
CA ALA A 261 -0.53 -10.81 -29.17
C ALA A 261 -0.99 -9.36 -29.34
N HIS A 262 -0.78 -8.51 -28.33
CA HIS A 262 -1.06 -7.07 -28.39
C HIS A 262 0.04 -6.27 -27.66
N ASP A 263 -0.03 -4.93 -27.65
CA ASP A 263 1.03 -4.04 -27.13
C ASP A 263 1.25 -4.15 -25.62
N ASN A 264 0.22 -4.49 -24.84
CA ASN A 264 0.39 -4.76 -23.41
C ASN A 264 1.02 -6.15 -23.21
N ARG A 265 2.34 -6.20 -23.14
CA ARG A 265 3.10 -7.45 -23.03
C ARG A 265 3.15 -7.97 -21.59
N PRO A 266 3.17 -9.31 -21.38
CA PRO A 266 3.25 -9.90 -20.06
C PRO A 266 4.61 -9.63 -19.40
N PHE A 267 4.63 -9.63 -18.06
CA PHE A 267 5.86 -9.63 -17.28
C PHE A 267 6.36 -11.05 -17.05
N ALA A 268 7.68 -11.20 -16.95
CA ALA A 268 8.35 -12.34 -16.37
C ALA A 268 9.24 -11.83 -15.24
N VAL A 269 8.99 -12.28 -13.99
CA VAL A 269 9.66 -11.77 -12.80
C VAL A 269 10.51 -12.87 -12.19
N ILE A 270 11.82 -12.61 -12.05
CA ILE A 270 12.74 -13.42 -11.24
C ILE A 270 12.51 -13.06 -9.78
N ASP A 271 12.11 -14.02 -8.97
CA ASP A 271 11.98 -13.82 -7.53
C ASP A 271 13.30 -14.07 -6.80
N ASP A 272 13.29 -14.03 -5.47
CA ASP A 272 14.44 -14.28 -4.61
C ASP A 272 15.24 -15.53 -5.05
N GLY A 273 16.56 -15.42 -5.16
CA GLY A 273 17.44 -16.52 -5.57
C GLY A 273 18.38 -16.21 -6.72
N TRP A 274 18.28 -15.03 -7.37
CA TRP A 274 19.18 -14.61 -8.44
C TRP A 274 20.44 -13.89 -7.94
N GLN A 275 20.36 -13.29 -6.74
CA GLN A 275 21.44 -12.52 -6.12
C GLN A 275 22.41 -13.42 -5.35
N PRO A 276 23.64 -12.94 -5.05
CA PRO A 276 24.58 -13.63 -4.16
C PRO A 276 24.06 -13.79 -2.73
N GLY A 277 24.64 -14.72 -1.96
CA GLY A 277 24.36 -14.92 -0.54
C GLY A 277 23.02 -15.61 -0.25
N ARG A 278 22.42 -16.25 -1.23
CA ARG A 278 21.22 -17.08 -1.05
C ARG A 278 21.63 -18.50 -0.61
N GLY A 279 20.92 -19.08 0.37
CA GLY A 279 21.17 -20.41 0.88
C GLY A 279 22.05 -20.45 2.15
N ALA A 280 22.83 -21.49 2.34
CA ALA A 280 23.71 -21.67 3.50
C ALA A 280 24.91 -20.71 3.48
N ASP A 281 25.49 -20.47 2.33
CA ASP A 281 26.54 -19.47 2.14
C ASP A 281 25.92 -18.08 2.02
N LYS A 282 26.20 -17.24 3.02
CA LYS A 282 25.75 -15.86 3.09
C LYS A 282 26.76 -14.85 2.53
N SER A 283 27.87 -15.33 1.95
CA SER A 283 28.84 -14.45 1.31
C SER A 283 28.17 -13.70 0.15
N GLY A 284 28.33 -12.38 0.11
CA GLY A 284 27.68 -11.53 -0.87
C GLY A 284 26.20 -11.22 -0.63
N ALA A 285 25.56 -11.67 0.46
CA ALA A 285 24.21 -11.23 0.81
C ALA A 285 24.12 -9.69 0.86
N GLY A 286 23.01 -9.12 0.40
CA GLY A 286 22.82 -7.66 0.29
C GLY A 286 23.66 -6.99 -0.81
N THR A 287 24.38 -7.77 -1.63
CA THR A 287 25.11 -7.28 -2.79
C THR A 287 24.26 -7.42 -4.05
N TRP A 288 24.01 -6.30 -4.72
CA TRP A 288 23.14 -6.21 -5.90
C TRP A 288 23.93 -5.77 -7.15
N GLU A 289 25.26 -5.92 -7.11
CA GLU A 289 26.18 -5.47 -8.16
C GLU A 289 26.32 -6.49 -9.29
N HIS A 290 26.01 -7.73 -9.02
CA HIS A 290 26.05 -8.86 -9.96
C HIS A 290 25.08 -9.95 -9.53
N ALA A 291 24.77 -10.85 -10.43
CA ALA A 291 24.00 -12.05 -10.14
C ALA A 291 24.93 -13.18 -9.63
N ASN A 292 24.34 -14.24 -9.08
CA ASN A 292 25.09 -15.45 -8.72
C ASN A 292 25.37 -16.33 -9.94
N GLU A 293 26.06 -17.46 -9.71
CA GLU A 293 26.51 -18.39 -10.77
C GLU A 293 25.37 -19.01 -11.59
N LYS A 294 24.14 -19.02 -11.07
CA LYS A 294 22.96 -19.50 -11.79
C LYS A 294 22.50 -18.54 -12.90
N PHE A 295 22.98 -17.30 -12.86
CA PHE A 295 22.66 -16.23 -13.82
C PHE A 295 23.96 -15.56 -14.34
N PRO A 296 24.84 -16.31 -15.04
CA PRO A 296 26.21 -15.86 -15.36
C PRO A 296 26.25 -14.64 -16.30
N ASP A 297 25.21 -14.42 -17.11
CA ASP A 297 25.03 -13.26 -18.00
C ASP A 297 23.61 -12.73 -17.85
N LEU A 298 23.34 -12.07 -16.71
CA LEU A 298 22.01 -11.51 -16.42
C LEU A 298 21.60 -10.41 -17.44
N PRO A 299 22.43 -9.45 -17.85
CA PRO A 299 22.06 -8.46 -18.86
C PRO A 299 21.72 -9.07 -20.23
N GLY A 300 22.49 -10.06 -20.69
CA GLY A 300 22.20 -10.79 -21.92
C GLY A 300 20.91 -11.61 -21.82
N LEU A 301 20.62 -12.22 -20.68
CA LEU A 301 19.37 -12.91 -20.41
C LEU A 301 18.17 -11.94 -20.49
N ILE A 302 18.26 -10.77 -19.86
CA ILE A 302 17.22 -9.73 -19.89
C ILE A 302 16.94 -9.27 -21.33
N THR A 303 17.99 -9.10 -22.13
CA THR A 303 17.86 -8.76 -23.56
C THR A 303 17.11 -9.83 -24.32
N ARG A 304 17.40 -11.13 -24.08
CA ARG A 304 16.68 -12.26 -24.68
C ARG A 304 15.20 -12.29 -24.28
N VAL A 305 14.89 -12.08 -22.99
CA VAL A 305 13.52 -12.01 -22.49
C VAL A 305 12.72 -10.91 -23.19
N LYS A 306 13.32 -9.73 -23.40
CA LYS A 306 12.69 -8.66 -24.18
C LYS A 306 12.48 -9.02 -25.65
N THR A 307 13.44 -9.70 -26.25
CA THR A 307 13.37 -10.12 -27.66
C THR A 307 12.22 -11.11 -27.92
N ILE A 308 11.96 -12.03 -26.99
CA ILE A 308 10.80 -12.94 -27.12
C ILE A 308 9.47 -12.27 -26.78
N GLY A 309 9.48 -11.04 -26.28
CA GLY A 309 8.30 -10.21 -26.07
C GLY A 309 7.75 -10.22 -24.65
N ALA A 310 8.49 -10.64 -23.65
CA ALA A 310 8.15 -10.45 -22.24
C ALA A 310 8.84 -9.19 -21.67
N ARG A 311 8.28 -8.65 -20.60
CA ARG A 311 8.84 -7.54 -19.83
C ARG A 311 9.53 -8.09 -18.57
N PRO A 312 10.84 -7.93 -18.39
CA PRO A 312 11.56 -8.54 -17.29
C PRO A 312 11.32 -7.77 -15.98
N GLY A 313 11.16 -8.51 -14.86
CA GLY A 313 11.14 -7.98 -13.53
C GLY A 313 12.09 -8.73 -12.59
N ALA A 314 12.44 -8.13 -11.46
CA ALA A 314 13.28 -8.77 -10.45
C ALA A 314 12.86 -8.44 -9.02
N TRP A 315 13.05 -9.40 -8.13
CA TRP A 315 12.95 -9.23 -6.69
C TRP A 315 14.16 -8.45 -6.13
N TYR A 316 13.91 -7.61 -5.13
CA TYR A 316 14.91 -6.75 -4.51
C TYR A 316 14.58 -6.49 -3.05
N ARG A 317 15.55 -6.67 -2.14
CA ARG A 317 15.47 -6.34 -0.71
C ARG A 317 16.39 -5.15 -0.40
N PRO A 318 15.87 -3.92 -0.37
CA PRO A 318 16.68 -2.70 -0.31
C PRO A 318 17.48 -2.53 0.98
N LEU A 319 16.98 -3.06 2.10
CA LEU A 319 17.61 -2.90 3.40
C LEU A 319 18.43 -4.12 3.85
N GLU A 320 18.64 -5.13 3.01
CA GLU A 320 19.56 -6.22 3.33
C GLU A 320 21.01 -5.69 3.42
N ALA A 321 21.63 -5.89 4.58
CA ALA A 321 22.98 -5.39 4.82
C ALA A 321 24.03 -6.31 4.20
N PRO A 322 24.88 -5.83 3.26
CA PRO A 322 26.03 -6.60 2.81
C PRO A 322 26.95 -6.97 3.98
N THR A 323 27.60 -8.13 3.90
CA THR A 323 28.57 -8.56 4.92
C THR A 323 29.69 -7.54 5.08
N SER A 324 30.08 -6.86 4.00
CA SER A 324 31.10 -5.79 3.94
C SER A 324 30.62 -4.44 4.46
N ALA A 325 29.31 -4.26 4.72
CA ALA A 325 28.79 -2.97 5.16
C ALA A 325 29.37 -2.55 6.52
N PRO A 326 29.82 -1.29 6.67
CA PRO A 326 30.29 -0.76 7.95
C PRO A 326 29.23 -0.88 9.05
N ALA A 327 29.65 -1.01 10.30
CA ALA A 327 28.72 -1.05 11.44
C ALA A 327 27.84 0.22 11.51
N SER A 328 28.36 1.38 11.09
CA SER A 328 27.64 2.66 11.05
C SER A 328 26.48 2.70 10.03
N TRP A 329 26.45 1.77 9.06
CA TRP A 329 25.35 1.66 8.09
C TRP A 329 24.21 0.76 8.59
N ARG A 330 24.46 0.01 9.67
CA ARG A 330 23.55 -1.02 10.15
C ARG A 330 22.54 -0.45 11.13
N LEU A 331 21.33 -0.96 11.06
CA LEU A 331 20.27 -0.58 11.97
C LEU A 331 20.60 -1.08 13.38
N ALA A 332 20.52 -0.21 14.37
CA ALA A 332 20.88 -0.57 15.77
C ALA A 332 20.06 -1.75 16.32
N ARG A 333 18.83 -1.94 15.80
CA ARG A 333 17.96 -3.05 16.15
C ARG A 333 18.42 -4.40 15.57
N ASP A 334 18.92 -4.38 14.34
CA ASP A 334 19.27 -5.58 13.59
C ASP A 334 20.49 -5.31 12.69
N PRO A 335 21.65 -5.93 13.00
CA PRO A 335 22.86 -5.73 12.21
C PRO A 335 22.77 -6.32 10.78
N ASN A 336 21.75 -7.11 10.47
CA ASN A 336 21.50 -7.62 9.12
C ASN A 336 20.68 -6.66 8.25
N ALA A 337 20.18 -5.58 8.83
CA ALA A 337 19.42 -4.55 8.13
C ALA A 337 20.21 -3.24 8.07
N LEU A 338 20.09 -2.54 6.94
CA LEU A 338 20.66 -1.21 6.73
C LEU A 338 19.76 -0.13 7.36
N ASP A 339 20.39 0.91 7.90
CA ASP A 339 19.69 2.09 8.41
C ASP A 339 19.44 3.09 7.27
N PRO A 340 18.19 3.29 6.83
CA PRO A 340 17.89 4.19 5.71
C PRO A 340 18.07 5.68 6.03
N THR A 341 18.41 6.03 7.28
CA THR A 341 18.73 7.43 7.63
C THR A 341 20.17 7.79 7.30
N VAL A 342 21.02 6.79 7.08
CA VAL A 342 22.42 6.98 6.66
C VAL A 342 22.44 7.39 5.19
N PRO A 343 23.06 8.53 4.82
CA PRO A 343 23.10 9.00 3.44
C PRO A 343 23.69 7.99 2.46
N GLU A 344 24.80 7.34 2.81
CA GLU A 344 25.48 6.35 1.99
C GLU A 344 24.63 5.10 1.73
N VAL A 345 23.75 4.74 2.67
CA VAL A 345 22.77 3.65 2.46
C VAL A 345 21.78 4.03 1.39
N ARG A 346 21.26 5.28 1.39
CA ARG A 346 20.35 5.75 0.33
C ARG A 346 21.05 5.86 -1.03
N GLU A 347 22.33 6.27 -1.04
CA GLU A 347 23.14 6.27 -2.26
C GLU A 347 23.32 4.86 -2.80
N LYS A 348 23.62 3.87 -1.93
CA LYS A 348 23.69 2.46 -2.33
C LYS A 348 22.36 1.97 -2.94
N ILE A 349 21.24 2.20 -2.27
CA ILE A 349 19.91 1.81 -2.79
C ILE A 349 19.66 2.46 -4.16
N SER A 350 20.03 3.72 -4.32
CA SER A 350 19.88 4.44 -5.59
C SER A 350 20.78 3.86 -6.68
N ALA A 351 22.01 3.49 -6.35
CA ALA A 351 22.95 2.84 -7.27
C ALA A 351 22.45 1.46 -7.72
N ASP A 352 21.96 0.65 -6.78
CA ASP A 352 21.42 -0.68 -7.06
C ASP A 352 20.23 -0.62 -8.03
N LEU A 353 19.25 0.24 -7.76
CA LEU A 353 18.07 0.41 -8.62
C LEU A 353 18.43 1.01 -9.98
N THR A 354 19.41 1.91 -10.04
CA THR A 354 19.92 2.46 -11.29
C THR A 354 20.55 1.35 -12.13
N ARG A 355 21.37 0.49 -11.53
CA ARG A 355 21.99 -0.67 -12.19
C ARG A 355 20.94 -1.67 -12.70
N MET A 356 19.95 -2.03 -11.88
CA MET A 356 18.87 -2.93 -12.30
C MET A 356 18.10 -2.36 -13.50
N ARG A 357 17.81 -1.07 -13.48
CA ARG A 357 17.20 -0.37 -14.64
C ARG A 357 18.11 -0.39 -15.88
N GLU A 358 19.42 -0.20 -15.71
CA GLU A 358 20.41 -0.24 -16.79
C GLU A 358 20.60 -1.65 -17.37
N TRP A 359 20.45 -2.69 -16.56
CA TRP A 359 20.34 -4.07 -17.05
C TRP A 359 19.07 -4.31 -17.87
N GLY A 360 18.09 -3.42 -17.74
CA GLY A 360 16.86 -3.43 -18.53
C GLY A 360 15.64 -3.99 -17.84
N PHE A 361 15.62 -4.11 -16.51
CA PHE A 361 14.41 -4.49 -15.79
C PHE A 361 13.32 -3.42 -15.91
N ASP A 362 12.11 -3.83 -16.23
CA ASP A 362 10.92 -2.99 -16.36
C ASP A 362 10.07 -2.97 -15.08
N LEU A 363 10.35 -3.89 -14.14
CA LEU A 363 9.63 -4.03 -12.87
C LEU A 363 10.59 -4.46 -11.75
N ILE A 364 10.41 -3.89 -10.57
CA ILE A 364 11.10 -4.28 -9.32
C ILE A 364 10.05 -4.70 -8.28
N LYS A 365 10.19 -5.92 -7.76
CA LYS A 365 9.44 -6.40 -6.57
C LYS A 365 10.24 -6.03 -5.33
N HIS A 366 9.88 -4.92 -4.68
CA HIS A 366 10.51 -4.39 -3.47
C HIS A 366 9.94 -5.11 -2.25
N ASP A 367 10.79 -5.81 -1.52
CA ASP A 367 10.37 -6.66 -0.41
C ASP A 367 11.10 -6.35 0.91
N TYR A 368 10.61 -6.87 2.02
CA TYR A 368 11.17 -6.92 3.37
C TYR A 368 11.32 -5.58 4.12
N SER A 369 11.09 -4.42 3.51
CA SER A 369 11.43 -3.16 4.18
C SER A 369 10.64 -2.89 5.46
N THR A 370 9.39 -3.37 5.58
CA THR A 370 8.63 -3.26 6.84
C THR A 370 9.25 -4.14 7.92
N TYR A 371 9.51 -5.41 7.62
CA TYR A 371 10.13 -6.33 8.56
C TYR A 371 11.52 -5.87 8.98
N ASP A 372 12.35 -5.44 8.02
CA ASP A 372 13.70 -4.95 8.28
C ASP A 372 13.70 -3.74 9.22
N LEU A 373 12.73 -2.82 9.09
CA LEU A 373 12.62 -1.65 9.96
C LEU A 373 12.04 -1.97 11.33
N PHE A 374 10.95 -2.74 11.41
CA PHE A 374 10.22 -2.93 12.66
C PHE A 374 10.62 -4.21 13.43
N GLY A 375 11.23 -5.20 12.77
CA GLY A 375 11.51 -6.53 13.33
C GLY A 375 10.24 -7.31 13.65
N ARG A 376 9.16 -7.00 12.94
CA ARG A 376 7.84 -7.59 13.06
C ARG A 376 7.13 -7.60 11.72
N TRP A 377 6.37 -8.64 11.50
CA TRP A 377 5.34 -8.64 10.44
C TRP A 377 4.14 -7.81 10.87
N GLY A 378 3.36 -7.32 9.92
CA GLY A 378 2.24 -6.43 10.19
C GLY A 378 1.23 -6.96 11.19
N PHE A 379 0.93 -8.26 11.19
CA PHE A 379 0.01 -8.90 12.14
C PHE A 379 0.55 -8.92 13.59
N GLU A 380 1.86 -8.83 13.77
CA GLU A 380 2.49 -8.77 15.10
C GLU A 380 2.56 -7.35 15.67
N MET A 381 2.34 -6.31 14.85
CA MET A 381 2.59 -4.93 15.23
C MET A 381 1.56 -4.37 16.23
N GLY A 382 0.27 -4.64 16.07
CA GLY A 382 -0.78 -4.21 16.99
C GLY A 382 -0.69 -2.71 17.32
N THR A 383 -0.78 -2.38 18.62
CA THR A 383 -0.54 -1.02 19.14
C THR A 383 0.93 -0.76 19.49
N SER A 384 1.80 -1.75 19.40
CA SER A 384 3.23 -1.69 19.66
C SER A 384 4.02 -2.07 18.42
N LEU A 385 4.44 -1.07 17.66
CA LEU A 385 5.01 -1.23 16.32
C LEU A 385 6.34 -2.00 16.29
N THR A 386 7.15 -1.89 17.33
CA THR A 386 8.48 -2.51 17.42
C THR A 386 8.74 -3.09 18.81
N LYS A 387 9.61 -4.09 18.91
CA LYS A 387 9.88 -4.81 20.16
C LYS A 387 10.92 -4.15 21.06
N ASN A 388 11.93 -3.48 20.50
CA ASN A 388 13.14 -3.10 21.20
C ASN A 388 13.29 -1.59 21.35
N GLY A 389 13.98 -1.15 22.42
CA GLY A 389 14.38 0.25 22.59
C GLY A 389 15.58 0.55 21.67
N TRP A 390 15.35 1.30 20.61
CA TRP A 390 16.37 1.68 19.62
C TRP A 390 15.97 2.97 18.91
N THR A 391 16.93 3.62 18.26
CA THR A 391 16.71 4.76 17.38
C THR A 391 17.55 4.63 16.11
N PHE A 392 17.22 5.41 15.10
CA PHE A 392 18.03 5.54 13.88
C PHE A 392 19.36 6.26 14.17
N SER A 393 20.36 6.01 13.34
CA SER A 393 21.69 6.64 13.45
C SER A 393 21.66 8.15 13.37
N SER A 394 20.69 8.73 12.64
CA SER A 394 20.46 10.18 12.59
C SER A 394 19.92 10.78 13.87
N GLY A 395 19.66 9.95 14.89
CA GLY A 395 19.02 10.38 16.14
C GLY A 395 17.49 10.49 16.04
N PRO A 396 16.81 10.80 17.17
CA PRO A 396 15.36 10.76 17.26
C PRO A 396 14.67 12.07 16.83
N ASN A 397 15.14 12.71 15.77
CA ASN A 397 14.62 13.99 15.27
C ASN A 397 13.58 13.87 14.14
N ARG A 398 13.34 12.64 13.67
CA ARG A 398 12.37 12.30 12.62
C ARG A 398 11.53 11.11 13.04
N THR A 399 10.26 11.09 12.65
CA THR A 399 9.40 9.94 12.91
C THR A 399 9.79 8.75 12.02
N THR A 400 9.47 7.54 12.45
CA THR A 400 9.63 6.35 11.60
C THR A 400 8.87 6.49 10.28
N ALA A 401 7.68 7.10 10.28
CA ALA A 401 6.92 7.35 9.06
C ALA A 401 7.64 8.34 8.10
N GLU A 402 8.30 9.40 8.63
CA GLU A 402 9.14 10.29 7.80
C GLU A 402 10.36 9.57 7.22
N VAL A 403 10.95 8.64 7.95
CA VAL A 403 12.08 7.83 7.46
C VAL A 403 11.61 6.88 6.35
N ILE A 404 10.45 6.25 6.50
CA ILE A 404 9.83 5.40 5.47
C ILE A 404 9.49 6.21 4.21
N ASP A 405 8.93 7.40 4.38
CA ASP A 405 8.60 8.32 3.28
C ASP A 405 9.85 8.66 2.45
N ASP A 406 10.97 9.00 3.10
CA ASP A 406 12.25 9.26 2.43
C ASP A 406 12.81 8.03 1.72
N LEU A 407 12.71 6.86 2.35
CA LEU A 407 13.14 5.61 1.73
C LEU A 407 12.35 5.34 0.44
N TYR A 408 11.01 5.47 0.50
CA TYR A 408 10.17 5.22 -0.68
C TYR A 408 10.37 6.30 -1.76
N ALA A 409 10.58 7.55 -1.38
CA ALA A 409 10.94 8.61 -2.30
C ALA A 409 12.30 8.35 -2.99
N THR A 410 13.30 7.87 -2.25
CA THR A 410 14.61 7.49 -2.78
C THR A 410 14.47 6.35 -3.79
N ILE A 411 13.76 5.28 -3.44
CA ILE A 411 13.50 4.13 -4.31
C ILE A 411 12.78 4.58 -5.58
N ARG A 412 11.71 5.37 -5.44
CA ARG A 412 10.95 5.87 -6.60
C ARG A 412 11.79 6.73 -7.53
N SER A 413 12.59 7.64 -6.96
CA SER A 413 13.45 8.53 -7.72
C SER A 413 14.48 7.76 -8.55
N ALA A 414 15.14 6.76 -7.96
CA ALA A 414 16.12 5.91 -8.62
C ALA A 414 15.51 5.00 -9.70
N ALA A 415 14.35 4.41 -9.40
CA ALA A 415 13.65 3.52 -10.32
C ALA A 415 13.04 4.25 -11.54
N ARG A 416 12.83 5.57 -11.48
CA ARG A 416 12.27 6.39 -12.57
C ARG A 416 10.97 5.81 -13.14
N ASN A 417 11.00 5.28 -14.36
CA ASN A 417 9.86 4.69 -15.08
C ASN A 417 9.71 3.19 -14.87
N THR A 418 10.66 2.53 -14.21
CA THR A 418 10.53 1.13 -13.83
C THR A 418 9.39 0.97 -12.83
N LEU A 419 8.47 0.05 -13.06
CA LEU A 419 7.35 -0.19 -12.16
C LEU A 419 7.84 -0.81 -10.84
N ILE A 420 7.15 -0.51 -9.74
CA ILE A 420 7.49 -1.06 -8.43
C ILE A 420 6.27 -1.76 -7.84
N ILE A 421 6.47 -3.01 -7.40
CA ILE A 421 5.56 -3.70 -6.49
C ILE A 421 6.11 -3.55 -5.08
N GLY A 422 5.38 -2.89 -4.20
CA GLY A 422 5.66 -2.92 -2.76
C GLY A 422 5.17 -4.24 -2.17
N CYS A 423 6.05 -5.22 -2.00
CA CYS A 423 5.66 -6.54 -1.48
C CYS A 423 5.51 -6.53 0.06
N ASN A 424 6.58 -6.23 0.79
CA ASN A 424 6.51 -6.04 2.24
C ASN A 424 6.80 -4.58 2.58
N THR A 425 5.81 -3.73 2.35
CA THR A 425 5.88 -2.28 2.56
C THR A 425 4.72 -1.81 3.43
N VAL A 426 4.89 -0.70 4.12
CA VAL A 426 3.77 -0.02 4.80
C VAL A 426 2.87 0.57 3.71
N SER A 427 1.84 -0.18 3.34
CA SER A 427 1.05 0.03 2.12
C SER A 427 0.41 1.43 2.03
N HIS A 428 -0.10 1.96 3.14
CA HIS A 428 -0.68 3.30 3.20
C HIS A 428 0.33 4.42 2.94
N LEU A 429 1.59 4.23 3.38
CA LEU A 429 2.68 5.18 3.14
C LEU A 429 3.31 4.99 1.76
N SER A 430 3.15 3.83 1.12
CA SER A 430 3.65 3.58 -0.25
C SER A 430 2.75 4.18 -1.33
N ALA A 431 1.50 4.49 -1.00
CA ALA A 431 0.55 5.10 -1.92
C ALA A 431 1.04 6.45 -2.46
N GLY A 432 1.10 6.57 -3.79
CA GLY A 432 1.69 7.71 -4.49
C GLY A 432 3.17 7.54 -4.87
N TYR A 433 3.87 6.56 -4.28
CA TYR A 433 5.24 6.20 -4.65
C TYR A 433 5.31 4.98 -5.57
N PHE A 434 4.57 3.92 -5.26
CA PHE A 434 4.63 2.64 -5.98
C PHE A 434 3.34 2.41 -6.76
N GLU A 435 3.49 1.86 -7.97
CA GLU A 435 2.37 1.59 -8.87
C GLU A 435 1.52 0.42 -8.39
N MET A 436 2.14 -0.58 -7.75
CA MET A 436 1.49 -1.78 -7.24
C MET A 436 1.88 -2.01 -5.80
N CYS A 437 0.98 -2.69 -5.05
CA CYS A 437 1.26 -3.09 -3.67
C CYS A 437 0.64 -4.46 -3.37
N ARG A 438 1.43 -5.34 -2.77
CA ARG A 438 0.95 -6.60 -2.21
C ARG A 438 -0.06 -6.32 -1.11
N VAL A 439 -1.26 -6.85 -1.25
CA VAL A 439 -2.35 -6.64 -0.29
C VAL A 439 -2.51 -7.77 0.71
N GLY A 440 -1.98 -8.94 0.43
CA GLY A 440 -2.00 -10.12 1.29
C GLY A 440 -0.63 -10.76 1.49
N ASP A 441 -0.54 -11.65 2.47
CA ASP A 441 0.61 -12.52 2.65
C ASP A 441 0.72 -13.53 1.51
N ASP A 442 1.83 -14.24 1.47
CA ASP A 442 2.13 -15.22 0.43
C ASP A 442 1.03 -16.29 0.34
N THR A 443 0.51 -16.50 -0.86
CA THR A 443 -0.26 -17.68 -1.23
C THR A 443 0.65 -18.91 -1.22
N SER A 444 0.31 -19.97 -1.90
CA SER A 444 1.16 -21.16 -1.94
C SER A 444 1.08 -21.86 -3.28
N GLY A 445 2.18 -22.47 -3.70
CA GLY A 445 2.20 -23.46 -4.78
C GLY A 445 1.93 -24.89 -4.31
N THR A 446 1.83 -25.12 -3.00
CA THR A 446 1.74 -26.47 -2.41
C THR A 446 0.56 -26.68 -1.46
N GLU A 447 0.00 -25.59 -0.92
CA GLU A 447 -1.06 -25.63 0.11
C GLU A 447 -2.27 -24.81 -0.35
N TRP A 448 -3.37 -25.49 -0.65
CA TRP A 448 -4.62 -24.84 -1.04
C TRP A 448 -5.20 -23.97 0.05
N SER A 449 -5.23 -24.46 1.29
CA SER A 449 -5.77 -23.73 2.44
C SER A 449 -5.06 -22.38 2.64
N ARG A 450 -3.76 -22.33 2.45
CA ARG A 450 -2.99 -21.08 2.49
C ARG A 450 -3.36 -20.15 1.32
N THR A 451 -3.50 -20.69 0.12
CA THR A 451 -3.83 -19.94 -1.10
C THR A 451 -5.15 -19.19 -0.97
N TRP A 452 -6.24 -19.88 -0.62
CA TRP A 452 -7.53 -19.19 -0.50
C TRP A 452 -7.59 -18.30 0.76
N LYS A 453 -7.03 -18.72 1.88
CA LYS A 453 -7.01 -17.93 3.10
C LYS A 453 -6.27 -16.60 2.90
N MET A 454 -5.07 -16.61 2.33
CA MET A 454 -4.28 -15.39 2.13
C MET A 454 -4.77 -14.59 0.92
N GLY A 455 -4.99 -15.23 -0.22
CA GLY A 455 -5.37 -14.55 -1.47
C GLY A 455 -6.80 -14.02 -1.44
N VAL A 456 -7.80 -14.87 -1.14
CA VAL A 456 -9.22 -14.48 -1.20
C VAL A 456 -9.56 -13.48 -0.11
N ASN A 457 -9.11 -13.68 1.14
CA ASN A 457 -9.32 -12.71 2.20
C ASN A 457 -8.74 -11.34 1.84
N SER A 458 -7.47 -11.31 1.48
CA SER A 458 -6.79 -10.04 1.19
C SER A 458 -7.40 -9.32 -0.01
N LEU A 459 -7.74 -10.05 -1.07
CA LEU A 459 -8.44 -9.48 -2.21
C LEU A 459 -9.79 -8.89 -1.78
N ALA A 460 -10.60 -9.63 -1.01
CA ALA A 460 -11.93 -9.20 -0.61
C ALA A 460 -11.91 -7.90 0.21
N PHE A 461 -11.00 -7.81 1.18
CA PHE A 461 -10.99 -6.73 2.16
C PHE A 461 -10.14 -5.54 1.72
N ARG A 462 -9.26 -5.70 0.73
CA ARG A 462 -8.40 -4.61 0.21
C ARG A 462 -8.64 -4.25 -1.26
N ALA A 463 -9.54 -4.92 -1.98
CA ALA A 463 -9.94 -4.50 -3.32
C ALA A 463 -10.53 -3.08 -3.36
N THR A 464 -11.03 -2.55 -2.25
CA THR A 464 -11.44 -1.15 -2.11
C THR A 464 -10.29 -0.15 -2.30
N GLN A 465 -9.04 -0.58 -2.17
CA GLN A 465 -7.83 0.20 -2.39
C GLN A 465 -7.37 0.19 -3.86
N GLN A 466 -7.89 -0.76 -4.67
CA GLN A 466 -7.58 -0.90 -6.10
C GLN A 466 -7.87 0.40 -6.86
N GLY A 467 -6.86 0.94 -7.54
CA GLY A 467 -6.97 2.19 -8.30
C GLY A 467 -7.18 3.45 -7.45
N ALA A 468 -7.31 3.30 -6.13
CA ALA A 468 -7.42 4.40 -5.18
C ALA A 468 -6.09 4.75 -4.52
N PHE A 469 -5.27 3.76 -4.20
CA PHE A 469 -3.92 3.92 -3.64
C PHE A 469 -2.86 3.46 -4.63
N TYR A 470 -3.07 2.30 -5.22
CA TYR A 470 -2.18 1.55 -6.12
C TYR A 470 -2.99 0.52 -6.91
N THR A 471 -2.35 -0.26 -7.78
CA THR A 471 -2.90 -1.50 -8.27
C THR A 471 -2.62 -2.62 -7.26
N ALA A 472 -3.67 -3.26 -6.77
CA ALA A 472 -3.56 -4.31 -5.77
C ALA A 472 -2.94 -5.58 -6.36
N ASP A 473 -2.03 -6.17 -5.59
CA ASP A 473 -1.42 -7.48 -5.84
C ASP A 473 -1.92 -8.46 -4.77
N ALA A 474 -2.85 -9.34 -5.13
CA ALA A 474 -3.34 -10.38 -4.22
C ALA A 474 -2.52 -11.68 -4.32
N ASP A 475 -1.30 -11.56 -4.85
CA ASP A 475 -0.32 -12.61 -5.05
C ASP A 475 -0.62 -13.55 -6.24
N CYS A 476 0.22 -14.56 -6.40
CA CYS A 476 0.24 -15.44 -7.56
C CYS A 476 -0.78 -16.57 -7.50
N VAL A 477 -1.10 -17.11 -8.67
CA VAL A 477 -1.66 -18.46 -8.80
C VAL A 477 -0.51 -19.44 -8.98
N GLY A 478 -0.22 -20.25 -7.95
CA GLY A 478 0.85 -21.25 -8.01
C GLY A 478 0.38 -22.52 -8.75
N VAL A 479 0.70 -22.64 -10.02
CA VAL A 479 0.33 -23.80 -10.85
C VAL A 479 1.38 -24.89 -10.71
N THR A 480 1.09 -25.84 -9.83
CA THR A 480 1.94 -26.99 -9.53
C THR A 480 1.11 -28.28 -9.49
N ASN A 481 1.76 -29.43 -9.38
CA ASN A 481 1.07 -30.72 -9.21
C ASN A 481 0.62 -30.96 -7.76
N ALA A 482 0.96 -30.08 -6.80
CA ALA A 482 0.61 -30.26 -5.39
C ALA A 482 -0.80 -29.77 -5.06
N ILE A 483 -1.33 -28.79 -5.80
CA ILE A 483 -2.69 -28.28 -5.63
C ILE A 483 -3.55 -28.79 -6.80
N PRO A 484 -4.68 -29.49 -6.53
CA PRO A 484 -5.60 -29.94 -7.58
C PRO A 484 -6.04 -28.77 -8.48
N TRP A 485 -6.01 -28.97 -9.79
CA TRP A 485 -6.33 -27.91 -10.75
C TRP A 485 -7.74 -27.34 -10.57
N ALA A 486 -8.70 -28.21 -10.25
CA ALA A 486 -10.09 -27.79 -10.01
C ALA A 486 -10.21 -26.71 -8.93
N LEU A 487 -9.38 -26.75 -7.88
CA LEU A 487 -9.30 -25.73 -6.84
C LEU A 487 -8.57 -24.47 -7.33
N ASN A 488 -7.37 -24.63 -7.86
CA ASN A 488 -6.53 -23.53 -8.30
C ASN A 488 -7.14 -22.71 -9.46
N LYS A 489 -7.91 -23.37 -10.32
CA LYS A 489 -8.69 -22.75 -11.39
C LYS A 489 -9.72 -21.74 -10.87
N GLN A 490 -10.30 -21.96 -9.71
CA GLN A 490 -11.24 -21.01 -9.10
C GLN A 490 -10.50 -19.70 -8.69
N TRP A 491 -9.32 -19.82 -8.09
CA TRP A 491 -8.48 -18.68 -7.76
C TRP A 491 -8.03 -17.93 -9.01
N LEU A 492 -7.63 -18.64 -10.06
CA LEU A 492 -7.29 -18.05 -11.35
C LEU A 492 -8.47 -17.30 -11.98
N ASP A 493 -9.69 -17.86 -11.96
CA ASP A 493 -10.89 -17.20 -12.51
C ASP A 493 -11.25 -15.94 -11.72
N LEU A 494 -11.21 -15.99 -10.38
CA LEU A 494 -11.44 -14.82 -9.54
C LEU A 494 -10.40 -13.73 -9.82
N LEU A 495 -9.11 -14.06 -9.74
CA LEU A 495 -8.04 -13.08 -9.83
C LEU A 495 -7.96 -12.43 -11.21
N SER A 496 -8.08 -13.21 -12.31
CA SER A 496 -8.08 -12.68 -13.66
C SER A 496 -9.19 -11.67 -13.96
N ARG A 497 -10.32 -11.76 -13.25
CA ARG A 497 -11.51 -10.91 -13.43
C ARG A 497 -11.66 -9.84 -12.35
N SER A 498 -10.73 -9.79 -11.41
CA SER A 498 -10.82 -8.89 -10.25
C SER A 498 -10.58 -7.42 -10.56
N GLY A 499 -9.99 -7.12 -11.71
CA GLY A 499 -9.52 -5.77 -12.04
C GLY A 499 -8.23 -5.38 -11.34
N THR A 500 -7.58 -6.33 -10.63
CA THR A 500 -6.25 -6.19 -10.02
C THR A 500 -5.18 -6.79 -10.93
N MET A 501 -3.93 -6.83 -10.52
CA MET A 501 -2.90 -7.51 -11.30
C MET A 501 -3.05 -9.05 -11.22
N LEU A 502 -2.50 -9.76 -12.22
CA LEU A 502 -2.47 -11.22 -12.26
C LEU A 502 -1.05 -11.71 -12.49
N PHE A 503 -0.49 -12.42 -11.51
CA PHE A 503 0.71 -13.22 -11.73
C PHE A 503 0.43 -14.70 -11.50
N VAL A 504 1.14 -15.54 -12.26
CA VAL A 504 1.11 -17.00 -12.14
C VAL A 504 2.53 -17.52 -11.93
N SER A 505 2.65 -18.62 -11.21
CA SER A 505 3.91 -19.32 -10.99
C SER A 505 3.78 -20.73 -11.59
N LEU A 506 4.51 -21.02 -12.67
CA LEU A 506 4.24 -22.16 -13.56
C LEU A 506 5.30 -23.26 -13.40
N ALA A 507 5.02 -24.31 -12.63
CA ALA A 507 5.90 -25.47 -12.56
C ALA A 507 6.07 -26.12 -13.95
N PRO A 508 7.29 -26.55 -14.31
CA PRO A 508 7.58 -27.07 -15.65
C PRO A 508 6.71 -28.23 -16.11
N ASP A 509 6.31 -29.08 -15.18
CA ASP A 509 5.60 -30.35 -15.38
C ASP A 509 4.11 -30.30 -15.05
N ALA A 510 3.58 -29.12 -14.67
CA ALA A 510 2.18 -28.95 -14.25
C ALA A 510 1.24 -28.45 -15.36
N LEU A 511 1.71 -28.28 -16.59
CA LEU A 511 0.96 -27.65 -17.69
C LEU A 511 0.46 -28.67 -18.71
N GLY A 512 -0.73 -29.23 -18.45
CA GLY A 512 -1.50 -29.99 -19.45
C GLY A 512 -2.30 -29.08 -20.39
N ALA A 513 -3.07 -29.68 -21.30
CA ALA A 513 -3.86 -28.96 -22.30
C ALA A 513 -4.96 -28.08 -21.64
N GLU A 514 -5.60 -28.57 -20.58
CA GLU A 514 -6.62 -27.83 -19.82
C GLU A 514 -6.03 -26.61 -19.15
N GLN A 515 -4.92 -26.78 -18.40
CA GLN A 515 -4.23 -25.69 -17.72
C GLN A 515 -3.81 -24.59 -18.69
N LYS A 516 -3.21 -24.96 -19.83
CA LYS A 516 -2.82 -24.00 -20.88
C LYS A 516 -4.01 -23.23 -21.43
N ALA A 517 -5.12 -23.90 -21.71
CA ALA A 517 -6.33 -23.24 -22.21
C ALA A 517 -6.96 -22.27 -21.20
N ASP A 518 -7.00 -22.65 -19.91
CA ASP A 518 -7.53 -21.81 -18.83
C ASP A 518 -6.62 -20.61 -18.57
N LEU A 519 -5.30 -20.82 -18.53
CA LEU A 519 -4.31 -19.75 -18.38
C LEU A 519 -4.35 -18.76 -19.55
N ALA A 520 -4.41 -19.22 -20.78
CA ALA A 520 -4.51 -18.33 -21.95
C ALA A 520 -5.78 -17.45 -21.88
N ARG A 521 -6.92 -18.01 -21.46
CA ARG A 521 -8.13 -17.22 -21.22
C ARG A 521 -7.94 -16.19 -20.09
N ALA A 522 -7.31 -16.59 -18.99
CA ALA A 522 -7.06 -15.72 -17.85
C ALA A 522 -6.12 -14.56 -18.21
N MET A 523 -5.02 -14.83 -18.96
CA MET A 523 -4.11 -13.81 -19.45
C MET A 523 -4.81 -12.83 -20.41
N ALA A 524 -5.66 -13.33 -21.31
CA ALA A 524 -6.43 -12.46 -22.21
C ALA A 524 -7.37 -11.53 -21.45
N ILE A 525 -8.00 -12.00 -20.37
CA ILE A 525 -8.86 -11.18 -19.51
C ILE A 525 -8.03 -10.15 -18.74
N ALA A 526 -6.96 -10.59 -18.06
CA ALA A 526 -6.15 -9.73 -17.20
C ALA A 526 -5.31 -8.70 -17.98
N SER A 527 -5.05 -8.94 -19.28
CA SER A 527 -4.26 -8.02 -20.12
C SER A 527 -4.99 -6.74 -20.50
N VAL A 528 -6.29 -6.65 -20.25
CA VAL A 528 -7.13 -5.46 -20.51
C VAL A 528 -7.79 -4.98 -19.22
N GLN A 529 -8.10 -3.68 -19.17
CA GLN A 529 -8.72 -3.09 -17.97
C GLN A 529 -10.07 -3.72 -17.65
N GLN A 530 -10.22 -4.19 -16.41
CA GLN A 530 -11.44 -4.78 -15.89
C GLN A 530 -12.06 -3.91 -14.79
N PRO A 531 -13.39 -3.95 -14.58
CA PRO A 531 -14.02 -3.42 -13.39
C PRO A 531 -13.49 -4.11 -12.12
N ILE A 532 -13.45 -3.38 -11.02
CA ILE A 532 -13.01 -3.94 -9.73
C ILE A 532 -14.03 -4.99 -9.26
N ALA A 533 -13.56 -6.15 -8.81
CA ALA A 533 -14.39 -7.18 -8.20
C ALA A 533 -15.00 -6.70 -6.90
N GLU A 534 -16.28 -7.00 -6.69
CA GLU A 534 -16.98 -6.69 -5.43
C GLU A 534 -17.33 -7.99 -4.69
N PRO A 535 -16.81 -8.21 -3.46
CA PRO A 535 -17.23 -9.33 -2.63
C PRO A 535 -18.64 -9.08 -2.07
N LEU A 536 -19.59 -9.96 -2.33
CA LEU A 536 -21.02 -9.74 -2.01
C LEU A 536 -21.41 -10.22 -0.61
N ASP A 537 -20.64 -11.09 0.00
CA ASP A 537 -20.89 -11.69 1.30
C ASP A 537 -19.77 -11.44 2.35
N TRP A 538 -18.82 -10.55 2.06
CA TRP A 538 -17.67 -10.22 2.90
C TRP A 538 -18.02 -9.66 4.30
N GLN A 539 -19.26 -9.25 4.53
CA GLN A 539 -19.75 -8.88 5.86
C GLN A 539 -20.17 -10.09 6.72
N ARG A 540 -20.11 -11.30 6.16
CA ARG A 540 -20.56 -12.53 6.81
C ARG A 540 -19.46 -13.59 6.93
N THR A 541 -18.45 -13.51 6.08
CA THR A 541 -17.34 -14.48 6.02
C THR A 541 -16.01 -13.76 5.76
N THR A 542 -14.92 -14.34 6.24
CA THR A 542 -13.56 -13.89 5.99
C THR A 542 -13.01 -14.33 4.63
N SER A 543 -13.67 -15.30 3.99
CA SER A 543 -13.34 -15.81 2.66
C SER A 543 -14.60 -15.81 1.79
N PRO A 544 -14.95 -14.64 1.20
CA PRO A 544 -16.16 -14.50 0.41
C PRO A 544 -16.24 -15.51 -0.73
N GLU A 545 -17.39 -16.16 -0.83
CA GLU A 545 -17.72 -17.12 -1.89
C GLU A 545 -18.48 -16.45 -3.03
N ARG A 546 -19.17 -15.36 -2.74
CA ARG A 546 -20.01 -14.67 -3.73
C ARG A 546 -19.37 -13.36 -4.15
N TRP A 547 -19.20 -13.20 -5.45
CA TRP A 547 -18.52 -12.06 -6.04
C TRP A 547 -19.26 -11.52 -7.24
N ARG A 548 -19.21 -10.19 -7.42
CA ARG A 548 -19.58 -9.53 -8.67
C ARG A 548 -18.33 -9.30 -9.49
N LEU A 549 -18.19 -10.05 -10.59
CA LEU A 549 -17.07 -10.02 -11.50
C LEU A 549 -17.53 -9.55 -12.88
N MET A 550 -16.95 -8.49 -13.41
CA MET A 550 -17.29 -7.95 -14.73
C MET A 550 -18.81 -7.73 -14.90
N GLY A 551 -19.48 -7.26 -13.83
CA GLY A 551 -20.93 -6.99 -13.79
C GLY A 551 -21.82 -8.23 -13.62
N LYS A 552 -21.27 -9.43 -13.41
CA LYS A 552 -22.02 -10.69 -13.22
C LYS A 552 -21.70 -11.29 -11.86
N ASP A 553 -22.71 -11.78 -11.16
CA ASP A 553 -22.55 -12.48 -9.90
C ASP A 553 -22.03 -13.90 -10.17
N ARG A 554 -21.03 -14.32 -9.39
CA ARG A 554 -20.40 -15.65 -9.42
C ARG A 554 -20.27 -16.19 -8.01
N ALA A 555 -20.25 -17.52 -7.89
CA ALA A 555 -20.00 -18.25 -6.66
C ALA A 555 -18.79 -19.15 -6.82
N PHE A 556 -18.03 -19.28 -5.74
CA PHE A 556 -16.86 -20.13 -5.62
C PHE A 556 -17.00 -21.02 -4.40
N ASP A 557 -16.36 -22.17 -4.42
CA ASP A 557 -16.25 -23.09 -3.27
C ASP A 557 -14.76 -23.22 -2.90
N TRP A 558 -14.37 -22.52 -1.85
CA TRP A 558 -13.00 -22.51 -1.38
C TRP A 558 -12.64 -23.72 -0.53
N SER A 559 -13.64 -24.41 0.05
CA SER A 559 -13.42 -25.58 0.90
C SER A 559 -12.99 -26.81 0.10
N GLY A 560 -13.44 -26.91 -1.16
CA GLY A 560 -13.24 -28.09 -2.00
C GLY A 560 -14.02 -29.32 -1.52
N GLU A 561 -13.83 -30.47 -2.19
CA GLU A 561 -14.51 -31.73 -1.86
C GLU A 561 -14.08 -32.31 -0.51
N GLU A 562 -12.93 -31.93 0.03
CA GLU A 562 -12.38 -32.44 1.30
C GLU A 562 -12.91 -31.69 2.54
N GLY A 563 -13.72 -30.65 2.34
CA GLY A 563 -14.16 -29.78 3.43
C GLY A 563 -13.06 -28.87 3.98
N ALA A 564 -13.41 -28.02 4.94
CA ALA A 564 -12.41 -27.22 5.65
C ALA A 564 -11.52 -28.16 6.47
N ALA A 565 -10.20 -28.11 6.26
CA ALA A 565 -9.28 -28.82 7.15
C ALA A 565 -9.56 -28.38 8.60
N PRO A 566 -9.63 -29.29 9.56
CA PRO A 566 -9.80 -28.93 10.97
C PRO A 566 -8.63 -28.00 11.35
N GLY A 567 -8.98 -26.77 11.84
CA GLY A 567 -8.05 -25.69 12.18
C GLY A 567 -7.14 -25.99 13.34
#